data_44466723da6c6734f9dc8492a8314819
#
_entry.id   44466723da6c6734f9dc8492a8314819
#
_cell.length_a   1.000
_cell.length_b   1.000
_cell.length_c   1.000
_cell.angle_alpha   90.00
_cell.angle_beta   90.00
_cell.angle_gamma   90.00
#
_symmetry.space_group_name_H-M   'P 1'
#
loop_
_entity.id
_entity.type
_entity.pdbx_description
1 polymer ?
#
loop_
_entity_poly.entity_id
_entity_poly.type
_entity_poly.pdbx_seq_one_letter_code
_entity_poly.pdbx_strand_id
1 'polypeptide(L)'
;MSGEFIDSHVFVYLFDETDDRKREAAERIVDSALQTHNASISFQVVQETLNVLTRNLPTPMSVEGAKDFLRQVLVPLWRVSPSPALYDRALDLQSRYRYGFYDSLIIAAALDAGCTQLFSEDLQDGQRIEGLTIRNPFLEQ
;
A
#
# COMPACT_ATOMS: atom_id res chain seq x y z
N MET A 1 4.25 17.09 -8.14
CA MET A 1 4.74 16.50 -6.91
C MET A 1 4.98 15.03 -7.06
N SER A 2 6.10 14.56 -6.56
CA SER A 2 6.40 13.13 -6.56
C SER A 2 5.95 12.56 -5.24
N GLY A 3 4.88 11.78 -5.24
CA GLY A 3 4.39 11.12 -4.05
C GLY A 3 4.57 9.61 -4.17
N GLU A 4 4.49 8.93 -3.03
CA GLU A 4 4.59 7.49 -2.95
C GLU A 4 3.28 6.89 -2.48
N PHE A 5 2.85 5.81 -3.11
CA PHE A 5 1.70 5.05 -2.66
C PHE A 5 2.21 3.72 -2.07
N ILE A 6 1.68 3.33 -0.92
CA ILE A 6 2.17 2.16 -0.19
C ILE A 6 1.08 1.09 -0.16
N ASP A 7 1.40 -0.09 -0.71
CA ASP A 7 0.50 -1.24 -0.68
C ASP A 7 0.52 -1.92 0.69
N SER A 8 -0.48 -2.73 0.97
CA SER A 8 -0.72 -3.32 2.29
C SER A 8 0.43 -4.19 2.82
N HIS A 9 1.12 -4.90 1.95
CA HIS A 9 2.24 -5.79 2.39
C HIS A 9 3.29 -5.04 3.18
N VAL A 10 3.58 -3.79 2.80
CA VAL A 10 4.62 -3.01 3.47
C VAL A 10 4.28 -2.86 4.95
N PHE A 11 3.02 -2.57 5.27
CA PHE A 11 2.60 -2.45 6.66
C PHE A 11 2.62 -3.79 7.38
N VAL A 12 2.27 -4.86 6.69
CA VAL A 12 2.27 -6.20 7.30
C VAL A 12 3.68 -6.64 7.67
N TYR A 13 4.66 -6.33 6.83
CA TYR A 13 6.06 -6.70 7.12
C TYR A 13 6.65 -6.00 8.34
N LEU A 14 6.04 -4.91 8.81
CA LEU A 14 6.44 -4.29 10.07
C LEU A 14 6.37 -5.26 11.24
N PHE A 15 5.52 -6.28 11.14
CA PHE A 15 5.25 -7.25 12.19
C PHE A 15 5.80 -8.64 11.86
N ASP A 16 6.63 -8.77 10.84
CA ASP A 16 7.20 -10.05 10.44
C ASP A 16 8.49 -10.31 11.22
N GLU A 17 8.41 -11.19 12.19
CA GLU A 17 9.54 -11.57 13.03
C GLU A 17 10.49 -12.56 12.35
N THR A 18 10.12 -13.10 11.19
CA THR A 18 10.88 -14.13 10.49
C THR A 18 11.81 -13.60 9.42
N ASP A 19 11.64 -12.35 8.99
CA ASP A 19 12.46 -11.75 7.93
C ASP A 19 12.86 -10.33 8.32
N ASP A 20 14.05 -10.23 8.92
CA ASP A 20 14.57 -8.94 9.40
C ASP A 20 14.78 -7.94 8.26
N ARG A 21 15.22 -8.42 7.09
CA ARG A 21 15.51 -7.56 5.94
C ARG A 21 14.22 -6.89 5.43
N LYS A 22 13.15 -7.66 5.29
CA LYS A 22 11.86 -7.11 4.85
C LYS A 22 11.27 -6.18 5.90
N ARG A 23 11.34 -6.56 7.17
CA ARG A 23 10.85 -5.72 8.25
C ARG A 23 11.58 -4.38 8.29
N GLU A 24 12.90 -4.38 8.18
CA GLU A 24 13.68 -3.13 8.20
C GLU A 24 13.39 -2.26 6.99
N ALA A 25 13.22 -2.86 5.80
CA ALA A 25 12.83 -2.10 4.61
C ALA A 25 11.45 -1.46 4.80
N ALA A 26 10.50 -2.20 5.34
CA ALA A 26 9.16 -1.68 5.64
C ALA A 26 9.21 -0.54 6.65
N GLU A 27 10.01 -0.69 7.71
CA GLU A 27 10.18 0.34 8.73
C GLU A 27 10.71 1.64 8.13
N ARG A 28 11.70 1.56 7.24
CA ARG A 28 12.25 2.75 6.59
C ARG A 28 11.19 3.47 5.74
N ILE A 29 10.40 2.72 4.98
CA ILE A 29 9.37 3.30 4.12
C ILE A 29 8.29 3.99 4.96
N VAL A 30 7.79 3.30 5.99
CA VAL A 30 6.70 3.82 6.81
C VAL A 30 7.16 5.01 7.65
N ASP A 31 8.35 4.94 8.24
CA ASP A 31 8.90 6.05 9.02
C ASP A 31 9.07 7.30 8.14
N SER A 32 9.62 7.13 6.95
CA SER A 32 9.77 8.23 6.01
C SER A 32 8.42 8.82 5.61
N ALA A 33 7.42 7.95 5.35
CA ALA A 33 6.08 8.38 4.98
C ALA A 33 5.45 9.25 6.07
N LEU A 34 5.56 8.83 7.32
CA LEU A 34 4.99 9.56 8.45
C LEU A 34 5.71 10.89 8.72
N GLN A 35 7.03 10.94 8.48
CA GLN A 35 7.81 12.15 8.71
C GLN A 35 7.63 13.17 7.59
N THR A 36 7.63 12.73 6.34
CA THR A 36 7.61 13.65 5.19
C THR A 36 6.21 14.01 4.74
N HIS A 37 5.21 13.22 5.09
CA HIS A 37 3.83 13.34 4.62
C HIS A 37 3.72 13.26 3.09
N ASN A 38 4.69 12.64 2.43
CA ASN A 38 4.74 12.52 0.97
C ASN A 38 4.31 11.12 0.50
N ALA A 39 3.43 10.48 1.26
CA ALA A 39 2.93 9.16 0.92
C ALA A 39 1.42 9.11 1.13
N SER A 40 0.77 8.22 0.41
CA SER A 40 -0.68 8.04 0.45
C SER A 40 -1.03 6.56 0.46
N ILE A 41 -2.16 6.24 1.07
CA ILE A 41 -2.78 4.93 0.98
C ILE A 41 -4.28 5.13 0.71
N SER A 42 -4.95 4.03 0.36
CA SER A 42 -6.37 4.04 0.09
C SER A 42 -7.15 3.26 1.14
N PHE A 43 -8.47 3.41 1.10
CA PHE A 43 -9.39 2.61 1.90
C PHE A 43 -9.11 1.10 1.77
N GLN A 44 -8.74 0.64 0.56
CA GLN A 44 -8.45 -0.77 0.32
C GLN A 44 -7.23 -1.22 1.10
N VAL A 45 -6.17 -0.41 1.11
CA VAL A 45 -4.95 -0.70 1.87
C VAL A 45 -5.28 -0.80 3.37
N VAL A 46 -6.11 0.11 3.87
CA VAL A 46 -6.55 0.08 5.28
C VAL A 46 -7.28 -1.22 5.58
N GLN A 47 -8.23 -1.60 4.72
CA GLN A 47 -9.02 -2.82 4.90
C GLN A 47 -8.14 -4.07 4.89
N GLU A 48 -7.28 -4.20 3.89
CA GLU A 48 -6.42 -5.38 3.74
C GLU A 48 -5.43 -5.49 4.90
N THR A 49 -4.84 -4.36 5.28
CA THR A 49 -3.88 -4.34 6.39
C THR A 49 -4.53 -4.78 7.70
N LEU A 50 -5.66 -4.18 8.05
CA LEU A 50 -6.34 -4.52 9.30
C LEU A 50 -6.81 -5.98 9.32
N ASN A 51 -7.27 -6.49 8.18
CA ASN A 51 -7.69 -7.88 8.11
C ASN A 51 -6.52 -8.83 8.37
N VAL A 52 -5.37 -8.58 7.75
CA VAL A 52 -4.19 -9.43 7.95
C VAL A 52 -3.68 -9.34 9.39
N LEU A 53 -3.58 -8.13 9.95
CA LEU A 53 -3.05 -7.94 11.30
C LEU A 53 -3.91 -8.62 12.36
N THR A 54 -5.23 -8.64 12.18
CA THR A 54 -6.15 -9.20 13.17
C THR A 54 -6.46 -10.67 12.96
N ARG A 55 -6.13 -11.24 11.78
CA ARG A 55 -6.54 -12.61 11.42
C ARG A 55 -5.42 -13.53 10.98
N ASN A 56 -4.47 -13.01 10.19
CA ASN A 56 -3.56 -13.87 9.44
C ASN A 56 -2.12 -13.88 9.92
N LEU A 57 -1.79 -13.10 10.96
CA LEU A 57 -0.46 -13.18 11.57
C LEU A 57 -0.38 -14.46 12.44
N PRO A 58 0.83 -15.03 12.62
CA PRO A 58 1.01 -16.16 13.53
C PRO A 58 0.48 -15.87 14.93
N THR A 59 0.67 -14.64 15.42
CA THR A 59 0.03 -14.14 16.63
C THR A 59 -0.80 -12.93 16.22
N PRO A 60 -2.13 -13.10 16.09
CA PRO A 60 -2.98 -11.99 15.67
C PRO A 60 -2.89 -10.81 16.64
N MET A 61 -2.96 -9.62 16.08
CA MET A 61 -2.96 -8.38 16.85
C MET A 61 -4.27 -8.24 17.62
N SER A 62 -4.20 -7.72 18.84
CA SER A 62 -5.41 -7.43 19.61
C SER A 62 -6.21 -6.31 18.95
N VAL A 63 -7.51 -6.23 19.26
CA VAL A 63 -8.36 -5.16 18.76
C VAL A 63 -7.83 -3.80 19.16
N GLU A 64 -7.37 -3.64 20.39
CA GLU A 64 -6.80 -2.37 20.86
C GLU A 64 -5.52 -2.00 20.12
N GLY A 65 -4.65 -2.98 19.88
CA GLY A 65 -3.44 -2.77 19.09
C GLY A 65 -3.77 -2.35 17.66
N ALA A 66 -4.77 -3.00 17.06
CA ALA A 66 -5.21 -2.66 15.70
C ALA A 66 -5.79 -1.24 15.64
N LYS A 67 -6.56 -0.84 16.65
CA LYS A 67 -7.09 0.53 16.72
C LYS A 67 -5.97 1.56 16.84
N ASP A 68 -4.95 1.28 17.64
CA ASP A 68 -3.81 2.17 17.77
C ASP A 68 -3.05 2.30 16.46
N PHE A 69 -2.83 1.18 15.76
CA PHE A 69 -2.15 1.20 14.48
C PHE A 69 -2.96 1.97 13.43
N LEU A 70 -4.28 1.76 13.41
CA LEU A 70 -5.17 2.51 12.53
C LEU A 70 -5.02 4.02 12.75
N ARG A 71 -5.10 4.46 14.00
CA ARG A 71 -5.08 5.90 14.32
C ARG A 71 -3.71 6.54 14.10
N GLN A 72 -2.65 5.84 14.46
CA GLN A 72 -1.31 6.43 14.47
C GLN A 72 -0.57 6.29 13.16
N VAL A 73 -0.89 5.28 12.37
CA VAL A 73 -0.14 4.98 11.14
C VAL A 73 -1.02 5.11 9.89
N LEU A 74 -2.15 4.41 9.86
CA LEU A 74 -2.95 4.34 8.63
C LEU A 74 -3.74 5.63 8.36
N VAL A 75 -4.42 6.18 9.36
CA VAL A 75 -5.24 7.39 9.18
C VAL A 75 -4.41 8.57 8.67
N PRO A 76 -3.22 8.85 9.21
CA PRO A 76 -2.40 9.96 8.69
C PRO A 76 -2.03 9.84 7.22
N LEU A 77 -2.00 8.63 6.67
CA LEU A 77 -1.62 8.39 5.28
C LEU A 77 -2.83 8.17 4.35
N TRP A 78 -3.99 7.95 4.91
CA TRP A 78 -5.20 7.61 4.15
C TRP A 78 -5.75 8.82 3.43
N ARG A 79 -5.66 8.83 2.09
CA ARG A 79 -6.05 9.97 1.26
C ARG A 79 -7.03 9.64 0.14
N VAL A 80 -7.23 8.35 -0.16
CA VAL A 80 -8.11 7.94 -1.24
C VAL A 80 -9.26 7.13 -0.67
N SER A 81 -10.48 7.60 -0.94
CA SER A 81 -11.73 6.93 -0.54
C SER A 81 -12.46 6.42 -1.77
N PRO A 82 -13.37 5.45 -1.62
CA PRO A 82 -14.07 4.88 -2.77
C PRO A 82 -14.98 5.92 -3.45
N SER A 83 -15.06 5.82 -4.77
CA SER A 83 -15.96 6.66 -5.57
C SER A 83 -16.28 5.94 -6.89
N PRO A 84 -17.41 6.29 -7.55
CA PRO A 84 -17.69 5.72 -8.86
C PRO A 84 -16.57 5.97 -9.87
N ALA A 85 -15.97 7.14 -9.86
CA ALA A 85 -14.89 7.49 -10.79
C ALA A 85 -13.66 6.61 -10.57
N LEU A 86 -13.33 6.30 -9.31
CA LEU A 86 -12.20 5.44 -8.98
C LEU A 86 -12.41 4.03 -9.53
N TYR A 87 -13.61 3.47 -9.35
CA TYR A 87 -13.93 2.14 -9.87
C TYR A 87 -13.93 2.09 -11.38
N ASP A 88 -14.45 3.14 -12.03
CA ASP A 88 -14.41 3.25 -13.48
C ASP A 88 -12.98 3.20 -13.98
N ARG A 89 -12.09 3.96 -13.36
CA ARG A 89 -10.67 3.97 -13.72
C ARG A 89 -10.01 2.61 -13.49
N ALA A 90 -10.35 1.95 -12.40
CA ALA A 90 -9.83 0.62 -12.10
C ALA A 90 -10.21 -0.40 -13.18
N LEU A 91 -11.46 -0.33 -13.67
CA LEU A 91 -11.92 -1.22 -14.73
C LEU A 91 -11.19 -0.94 -16.05
N ASP A 92 -10.92 0.32 -16.38
CA ASP A 92 -10.13 0.66 -17.57
C ASP A 92 -8.71 0.10 -17.47
N LEU A 93 -8.08 0.22 -16.30
CA LEU A 93 -6.74 -0.30 -16.09
C LEU A 93 -6.71 -1.83 -16.16
N GLN A 94 -7.73 -2.48 -15.60
CA GLN A 94 -7.87 -3.93 -15.68
C GLN A 94 -7.91 -4.41 -17.13
N SER A 95 -8.69 -3.72 -17.96
CA SER A 95 -8.81 -4.05 -19.37
C SER A 95 -7.50 -3.86 -20.12
N ARG A 96 -6.76 -2.79 -19.82
CA ARG A 96 -5.55 -2.41 -20.56
C ARG A 96 -4.33 -3.20 -20.15
N TYR A 97 -4.15 -3.42 -18.84
CA TYR A 97 -2.90 -3.99 -18.32
C TYR A 97 -3.04 -5.42 -17.82
N ARG A 98 -4.24 -5.98 -17.82
CA ARG A 98 -4.52 -7.39 -17.48
C ARG A 98 -4.20 -7.76 -16.04
N TYR A 99 -4.22 -6.80 -15.13
CA TYR A 99 -4.20 -7.09 -13.70
C TYR A 99 -5.61 -7.50 -13.25
N GLY A 100 -5.70 -8.19 -12.11
CA GLY A 100 -6.99 -8.43 -11.49
C GLY A 100 -7.64 -7.13 -11.00
N PHE A 101 -8.90 -7.20 -10.61
CA PHE A 101 -9.65 -6.01 -10.22
C PHE A 101 -9.00 -5.29 -9.02
N TYR A 102 -8.64 -6.03 -7.98
CA TYR A 102 -8.09 -5.40 -6.76
C TYR A 102 -6.72 -4.79 -6.99
N ASP A 103 -5.87 -5.42 -7.81
CA ASP A 103 -4.59 -4.83 -8.20
C ASP A 103 -4.80 -3.56 -9.03
N SER A 104 -5.76 -3.58 -9.94
CA SER A 104 -6.11 -2.41 -10.74
C SER A 104 -6.65 -1.28 -9.87
N LEU A 105 -7.38 -1.62 -8.81
CA LEU A 105 -7.92 -0.63 -7.87
C LEU A 105 -6.79 0.04 -7.07
N ILE A 106 -5.76 -0.71 -6.68
CA ILE A 106 -4.57 -0.14 -6.03
C ILE A 106 -3.89 0.84 -6.98
N ILE A 107 -3.69 0.45 -8.24
CA ILE A 107 -3.05 1.32 -9.24
C ILE A 107 -3.88 2.57 -9.47
N ALA A 108 -5.20 2.42 -9.61
CA ALA A 108 -6.11 3.55 -9.80
C ALA A 108 -6.02 4.53 -8.62
N ALA A 109 -5.98 4.01 -7.39
CA ALA A 109 -5.87 4.84 -6.20
C ALA A 109 -4.55 5.61 -6.16
N ALA A 110 -3.45 4.97 -6.53
CA ALA A 110 -2.14 5.62 -6.57
C ALA A 110 -2.12 6.76 -7.60
N LEU A 111 -2.71 6.54 -8.76
CA LEU A 111 -2.84 7.58 -9.79
C LEU A 111 -3.75 8.72 -9.32
N ASP A 112 -4.87 8.38 -8.68
CA ASP A 112 -5.82 9.36 -8.17
C ASP A 112 -5.19 10.26 -7.11
N ALA A 113 -4.29 9.71 -6.30
CA ALA A 113 -3.55 10.46 -5.29
C ALA A 113 -2.42 11.32 -5.87
N GLY A 114 -2.16 11.22 -7.17
CA GLY A 114 -1.08 11.96 -7.82
C GLY A 114 0.31 11.41 -7.54
N CYS A 115 0.40 10.14 -7.14
CA CYS A 115 1.67 9.51 -6.82
C CYS A 115 2.46 9.16 -8.08
N THR A 116 3.79 9.16 -7.96
CA THR A 116 4.69 8.77 -9.05
C THR A 116 5.33 7.42 -8.81
N GLN A 117 5.26 6.90 -7.58
CA GLN A 117 5.76 5.57 -7.24
C GLN A 117 4.72 4.80 -6.44
N LEU A 118 4.66 3.50 -6.71
CA LEU A 118 3.81 2.56 -5.98
C LEU A 118 4.69 1.45 -5.43
N PHE A 119 4.80 1.37 -4.10
CA PHE A 119 5.51 0.28 -3.45
C PHE A 119 4.59 -0.93 -3.30
N SER A 120 4.88 -1.98 -4.05
CA SER A 120 4.09 -3.21 -4.03
C SER A 120 4.97 -4.41 -4.33
N GLU A 121 4.76 -5.50 -3.59
CA GLU A 121 5.46 -6.76 -3.81
C GLU A 121 4.78 -7.62 -4.89
N ASP A 122 3.46 -7.47 -5.06
CA ASP A 122 2.66 -8.34 -5.92
C ASP A 122 2.66 -7.94 -7.39
N LEU A 123 2.96 -6.68 -7.67
CA LEU A 123 2.91 -6.15 -9.03
C LEU A 123 4.30 -6.22 -9.66
N GLN A 124 4.36 -5.98 -10.97
CA GLN A 124 5.62 -6.10 -11.71
C GLN A 124 6.55 -4.93 -11.41
N ASP A 125 7.68 -5.22 -10.80
CA ASP A 125 8.70 -4.21 -10.49
C ASP A 125 9.19 -3.52 -11.76
N GLY A 126 9.28 -2.21 -11.71
CA GLY A 126 9.77 -1.39 -12.81
C GLY A 126 8.74 -1.03 -13.85
N GLN A 127 7.54 -1.59 -13.80
CA GLN A 127 6.50 -1.26 -14.77
C GLN A 127 6.04 0.19 -14.59
N ARG A 128 5.82 0.86 -15.71
CA ARG A 128 5.29 2.22 -15.72
C ARG A 128 3.88 2.23 -16.28
N ILE A 129 2.98 2.89 -15.55
CA ILE A 129 1.58 3.04 -15.94
C ILE A 129 1.22 4.52 -15.78
N GLU A 130 1.07 5.24 -16.90
CA GLU A 130 0.70 6.67 -16.96
C GLU A 130 1.69 7.59 -16.25
N GLY A 131 2.59 7.40 -15.67
CA GLY A 131 3.50 8.25 -14.87
C GLY A 131 3.77 7.67 -13.50
N LEU A 132 3.10 6.56 -13.21
CA LEU A 132 3.33 5.80 -11.98
C LEU A 132 4.35 4.71 -12.26
N THR A 133 5.38 4.60 -11.44
CA THR A 133 6.37 3.52 -11.51
C THR A 133 6.15 2.57 -10.35
N ILE A 134 6.01 1.28 -10.65
CA ILE A 134 5.87 0.24 -9.64
C ILE A 134 7.26 -0.15 -9.13
N ARG A 135 7.41 -0.22 -7.81
CA ARG A 135 8.65 -0.63 -7.15
C ARG A 135 8.38 -1.73 -6.14
N ASN A 136 9.11 -2.82 -6.25
CA ASN A 136 9.13 -3.82 -5.19
C ASN A 136 10.27 -3.47 -4.23
N PRO A 137 9.97 -2.96 -3.01
CA PRO A 137 11.01 -2.50 -2.09
C PRO A 137 11.77 -3.64 -1.42
N PHE A 138 11.36 -4.89 -1.65
CA PHE A 138 11.91 -6.06 -0.99
C PHE A 138 12.85 -6.88 -1.87
N LEU A 139 13.08 -6.45 -3.11
CA LEU A 139 14.03 -7.11 -3.98
C LEU A 139 15.46 -6.89 -3.49
N GLU A 140 16.30 -7.93 -3.64
CA GLU A 140 17.72 -7.81 -3.34
C GLU A 140 18.40 -6.94 -4.40
N GLN A 141 19.34 -6.18 -3.93
CA GLN A 141 20.15 -5.33 -4.81
C GLN A 141 21.53 -5.90 -5.00
#